data_067f6ea369fa90edac9e5e75acd51e3d
#
_entry.id   067f6ea369fa90edac9e5e75acd51e3d
#
_cell.length_a   1.000
_cell.length_b   1.000
_cell.length_c   1.000
_cell.angle_alpha   90.00
_cell.angle_beta   90.00
_cell.angle_gamma   90.00
#
_symmetry.space_group_name_H-M   'P 1'
#
loop_
_entity.id
_entity.type
_entity.pdbx_description
1 polymer ?
#
loop_
_entity_poly.entity_id
_entity_poly.type
_entity_poly.pdbx_seq_one_letter_code
_entity_poly.pdbx_strand_id
1 'polypeptide(L)'
;MAPEHQTLVAKPDDMPIVVVSGLPRSGTSMAMAMLAEGGLQCFSDGIRKADADNPKGYFEFERAKKLDTGGDTDWLREARGKAVKVVSPLLKGLPEGNTYRILFLLRDLDEVLASQKKMMERRGEKHEVPDDQMKRIYRDHLVNVDSYLKNRPDTAVKYLEFRSVITGARELAHEIKAFLELDLDVDRMEAAVDANLYRNRRP
;
A
#
# COMPACT_ATOMS: atom_id res chain seq x y z
N MET A 1 44.45 -13.15 -6.12
CA MET A 1 43.38 -13.48 -5.18
C MET A 1 42.50 -12.24 -5.12
N ALA A 2 41.34 -12.27 -5.77
CA ALA A 2 40.32 -11.21 -5.67
C ALA A 2 39.61 -11.40 -4.33
N PRO A 3 39.22 -10.30 -3.62
CA PRO A 3 38.47 -10.43 -2.39
C PRO A 3 37.04 -10.92 -2.73
N GLU A 4 36.65 -12.02 -2.10
CA GLU A 4 35.25 -12.48 -2.12
C GLU A 4 34.35 -11.38 -1.57
N HIS A 5 33.48 -10.86 -2.40
CA HIS A 5 32.39 -10.00 -1.96
C HIS A 5 31.43 -10.87 -1.13
N GLN A 6 31.62 -10.88 0.17
CA GLN A 6 30.60 -11.37 1.09
C GLN A 6 29.39 -10.42 0.94
N THR A 7 28.40 -10.88 0.22
CA THR A 7 27.07 -10.26 0.23
C THR A 7 26.56 -10.39 1.68
N LEU A 8 26.60 -9.29 2.42
CA LEU A 8 26.02 -9.21 3.76
C LEU A 8 24.50 -9.41 3.59
N VAL A 9 24.04 -10.63 3.80
CA VAL A 9 22.61 -10.91 3.94
C VAL A 9 22.16 -10.20 5.21
N ALA A 10 21.37 -9.12 5.07
CA ALA A 10 20.82 -8.38 6.20
C ALA A 10 20.11 -9.36 7.14
N LYS A 11 20.35 -9.25 8.43
CA LYS A 11 19.65 -10.08 9.40
C LYS A 11 18.15 -9.76 9.34
N PRO A 12 17.25 -10.73 9.52
CA PRO A 12 15.81 -10.49 9.49
C PRO A 12 15.34 -9.34 10.40
N ASP A 13 16.04 -9.14 11.52
CA ASP A 13 15.73 -8.08 12.48
C ASP A 13 16.06 -6.65 11.99
N ASP A 14 16.92 -6.51 10.97
CA ASP A 14 17.35 -5.22 10.42
C ASP A 14 16.60 -4.87 9.12
N MET A 15 15.74 -5.77 8.62
CA MET A 15 15.01 -5.53 7.37
C MET A 15 13.89 -4.53 7.56
N PRO A 16 13.71 -3.56 6.64
CA PRO A 16 12.59 -2.63 6.70
C PRO A 16 11.26 -3.37 6.51
N ILE A 17 10.22 -2.82 7.14
CA ILE A 17 8.84 -3.23 6.87
C ILE A 17 8.40 -2.50 5.61
N VAL A 18 7.94 -3.24 4.60
CA VAL A 18 7.36 -2.64 3.40
C VAL A 18 5.89 -2.31 3.68
N VAL A 19 5.54 -1.03 3.66
CA VAL A 19 4.17 -0.58 3.90
C VAL A 19 3.54 -0.13 2.59
N VAL A 20 2.44 -0.74 2.20
CA VAL A 20 1.61 -0.26 1.08
C VAL A 20 0.48 0.58 1.64
N SER A 21 0.45 1.87 1.28
CA SER A 21 -0.48 2.84 1.84
C SER A 21 -1.16 3.71 0.78
N GLY A 22 -2.13 4.50 1.23
CA GLY A 22 -2.94 5.43 0.43
C GLY A 22 -4.35 5.51 0.99
N LEU A 23 -5.19 6.33 0.37
CA LEU A 23 -6.62 6.37 0.69
C LEU A 23 -7.28 5.02 0.38
N PRO A 24 -8.35 4.64 1.10
CA PRO A 24 -9.18 3.52 0.68
C PRO A 24 -9.64 3.70 -0.79
N ARG A 25 -9.50 2.67 -1.62
CA ARG A 25 -9.78 2.66 -3.08
C ARG A 25 -8.74 3.37 -3.95
N SER A 26 -7.58 3.69 -3.45
CA SER A 26 -6.46 4.25 -4.25
C SER A 26 -5.65 3.21 -5.03
N GLY A 27 -5.93 1.90 -4.88
CA GLY A 27 -5.21 0.83 -5.58
C GLY A 27 -4.22 0.05 -4.71
N THR A 28 -4.24 0.25 -3.40
CA THR A 28 -3.34 -0.45 -2.46
C THR A 28 -3.39 -1.97 -2.56
N SER A 29 -4.55 -2.59 -2.80
CA SER A 29 -4.64 -4.04 -2.99
C SER A 29 -3.98 -4.53 -4.27
N MET A 30 -3.98 -3.73 -5.35
CA MET A 30 -3.27 -4.05 -6.59
C MET A 30 -1.76 -4.01 -6.37
N ALA A 31 -1.26 -2.98 -5.69
CA ALA A 31 0.16 -2.90 -5.34
C ALA A 31 0.59 -4.08 -4.43
N MET A 32 -0.24 -4.48 -3.47
CA MET A 32 0.01 -5.69 -2.66
C MET A 32 0.08 -6.95 -3.52
N ALA A 33 -0.82 -7.09 -4.51
CA ALA A 33 -0.81 -8.24 -5.42
C ALA A 33 0.46 -8.26 -6.29
N MET A 34 0.92 -7.09 -6.78
CA MET A 34 2.20 -6.98 -7.49
C MET A 34 3.37 -7.47 -6.64
N LEU A 35 3.44 -7.01 -5.39
CA LEU A 35 4.50 -7.43 -4.47
C LEU A 35 4.45 -8.93 -4.17
N ALA A 36 3.26 -9.47 -3.91
CA ALA A 36 3.06 -10.89 -3.64
C ALA A 36 3.49 -11.76 -4.82
N GLU A 37 3.05 -11.42 -6.04
CA GLU A 37 3.44 -12.13 -7.25
C GLU A 37 4.92 -11.95 -7.57
N GLY A 38 5.50 -10.79 -7.25
CA GLY A 38 6.94 -10.55 -7.34
C GLY A 38 7.78 -11.32 -6.33
N GLY A 39 7.16 -12.09 -5.44
CA GLY A 39 7.84 -12.96 -4.47
C GLY A 39 8.02 -12.36 -3.07
N LEU A 40 7.50 -11.15 -2.81
CA LEU A 40 7.53 -10.58 -1.46
C LEU A 40 6.41 -11.17 -0.61
N GLN A 41 6.77 -11.72 0.54
CA GLN A 41 5.77 -12.23 1.49
C GLN A 41 4.87 -11.10 1.99
N CYS A 42 3.54 -11.28 1.85
CA CYS A 42 2.55 -10.33 2.35
C CYS A 42 2.03 -10.75 3.72
N PHE A 43 2.06 -9.80 4.66
CA PHE A 43 1.56 -9.99 6.01
C PHE A 43 0.06 -9.68 6.04
N SER A 44 -0.76 -10.72 6.00
CA SER A 44 -2.24 -10.64 5.98
C SER A 44 -2.83 -11.83 6.73
N ASP A 45 -4.05 -11.68 7.27
CA ASP A 45 -4.74 -12.75 8.02
C ASP A 45 -5.78 -13.51 7.18
N GLY A 46 -6.05 -13.05 5.97
CA GLY A 46 -7.02 -13.69 5.06
C GLY A 46 -8.47 -13.66 5.55
N ILE A 47 -8.79 -12.89 6.60
CA ILE A 47 -10.13 -12.77 7.17
C ILE A 47 -11.09 -12.18 6.14
N ARG A 48 -10.69 -11.06 5.50
CA ARG A 48 -11.48 -10.45 4.45
C ARG A 48 -11.28 -11.19 3.13
N LYS A 49 -12.31 -11.91 2.71
CA LYS A 49 -12.29 -12.68 1.45
C LYS A 49 -12.35 -11.77 0.23
N ALA A 50 -11.85 -12.27 -0.90
CA ALA A 50 -12.03 -11.65 -2.20
C ALA A 50 -13.52 -11.51 -2.55
N ASP A 51 -13.87 -10.43 -3.26
CA ASP A 51 -15.21 -10.17 -3.76
C ASP A 51 -15.16 -9.49 -5.14
N ALA A 52 -16.33 -9.11 -5.67
CA ALA A 52 -16.42 -8.45 -6.98
C ALA A 52 -15.69 -7.08 -7.04
N ASP A 53 -15.48 -6.43 -5.89
CA ASP A 53 -14.75 -5.17 -5.80
C ASP A 53 -13.23 -5.37 -5.77
N ASN A 54 -12.78 -6.54 -5.33
CA ASN A 54 -11.38 -6.92 -5.28
C ASN A 54 -11.18 -8.44 -5.41
N PRO A 55 -11.26 -8.98 -6.63
CA PRO A 55 -11.21 -10.43 -6.88
C PRO A 55 -9.87 -11.08 -6.54
N LYS A 56 -8.77 -10.30 -6.45
CA LYS A 56 -7.44 -10.77 -6.03
C LYS A 56 -7.23 -10.72 -4.50
N GLY A 57 -8.27 -10.36 -3.74
CA GLY A 57 -8.19 -10.26 -2.29
C GLY A 57 -7.74 -8.88 -1.80
N TYR A 58 -7.94 -8.66 -0.51
CA TYR A 58 -7.73 -7.36 0.11
C TYR A 58 -6.38 -7.18 0.79
N PHE A 59 -5.67 -8.28 1.09
CA PHE A 59 -4.40 -8.26 1.83
C PHE A 59 -4.50 -7.44 3.12
N GLU A 60 -5.64 -7.52 3.81
CA GLU A 60 -5.85 -6.81 5.07
C GLU A 60 -5.31 -7.63 6.23
N PHE A 61 -4.91 -6.95 7.29
CA PHE A 61 -4.51 -7.51 8.57
C PHE A 61 -5.27 -6.77 9.67
N GLU A 62 -6.12 -7.48 10.40
CA GLU A 62 -7.05 -6.85 11.36
C GLU A 62 -6.33 -6.07 12.47
N ARG A 63 -5.15 -6.56 12.91
CA ARG A 63 -4.36 -5.84 13.93
C ARG A 63 -3.82 -4.50 13.39
N ALA A 64 -3.52 -4.39 12.11
CA ALA A 64 -3.10 -3.13 11.50
C ALA A 64 -4.20 -2.06 11.52
N LYS A 65 -5.48 -2.45 11.54
CA LYS A 65 -6.61 -1.52 11.64
C LYS A 65 -6.71 -0.84 13.02
N LYS A 66 -5.98 -1.34 14.01
CA LYS A 66 -5.98 -0.84 15.40
C LYS A 66 -4.76 0.01 15.72
N LEU A 67 -3.94 0.35 14.73
CA LEU A 67 -2.71 1.14 14.93
C LEU A 67 -2.96 2.52 15.54
N ASP A 68 -4.08 3.17 15.20
CA ASP A 68 -4.46 4.49 15.68
C ASP A 68 -5.11 4.49 17.09
N THR A 69 -5.51 3.33 17.56
CA THR A 69 -6.18 3.17 18.88
C THR A 69 -5.24 2.68 19.98
N GLY A 70 -3.92 2.67 19.75
CA GLY A 70 -2.94 2.16 20.69
C GLY A 70 -2.97 0.64 20.86
N GLY A 71 -3.44 -0.08 19.85
CA GLY A 71 -3.42 -1.54 19.83
C GLY A 71 -2.00 -2.11 19.89
N ASP A 72 -1.92 -3.42 20.19
CA ASP A 72 -0.67 -4.15 20.18
C ASP A 72 0.06 -4.04 18.84
N THR A 73 1.32 -3.65 18.87
CA THR A 73 2.20 -3.48 17.70
C THR A 73 3.32 -4.51 17.61
N ASP A 74 3.38 -5.49 18.51
CA ASP A 74 4.45 -6.51 18.53
C ASP A 74 4.53 -7.33 17.24
N TRP A 75 3.42 -7.48 16.53
CA TRP A 75 3.36 -8.13 15.22
C TRP A 75 4.21 -7.45 14.15
N LEU A 76 4.57 -6.18 14.31
CA LEU A 76 5.45 -5.47 13.37
C LEU A 76 6.86 -6.08 13.32
N ARG A 77 7.32 -6.70 14.40
CA ARG A 77 8.59 -7.43 14.39
C ARG A 77 8.55 -8.61 13.41
N GLU A 78 7.41 -9.29 13.35
CA GLU A 78 7.19 -10.41 12.41
C GLU A 78 6.96 -9.92 10.96
N ALA A 79 6.58 -8.65 10.78
CA ALA A 79 6.38 -8.03 9.48
C ALA A 79 7.67 -7.49 8.84
N ARG A 80 8.82 -7.54 9.53
CA ARG A 80 10.11 -7.15 8.97
C ARG A 80 10.45 -8.00 7.76
N GLY A 81 10.90 -7.36 6.69
CA GLY A 81 11.17 -8.00 5.42
C GLY A 81 9.93 -8.45 4.64
N LYS A 82 8.74 -8.08 5.08
CA LYS A 82 7.46 -8.41 4.44
C LYS A 82 6.68 -7.16 4.08
N ALA A 83 5.67 -7.32 3.21
CA ALA A 83 4.74 -6.24 2.88
C ALA A 83 3.50 -6.30 3.78
N VAL A 84 3.06 -5.15 4.29
CA VAL A 84 1.81 -4.99 5.02
C VAL A 84 1.01 -3.81 4.46
N LYS A 85 -0.30 -3.96 4.36
CA LYS A 85 -1.20 -2.90 3.93
C LYS A 85 -1.68 -2.09 5.14
N VAL A 86 -1.39 -0.77 5.13
CA VAL A 86 -1.84 0.18 6.16
C VAL A 86 -2.46 1.38 5.44
N VAL A 87 -3.76 1.57 5.54
CA VAL A 87 -4.43 2.74 4.92
C VAL A 87 -3.93 4.05 5.54
N SER A 88 -3.89 5.12 4.76
CA SER A 88 -3.21 6.37 5.12
C SER A 88 -3.65 6.99 6.45
N PRO A 89 -4.92 6.90 6.92
CA PRO A 89 -5.30 7.41 8.23
C PRO A 89 -4.56 6.74 9.40
N LEU A 90 -4.13 5.48 9.21
CA LEU A 90 -3.50 4.69 10.27
C LEU A 90 -1.97 4.82 10.33
N LEU A 91 -1.34 5.51 9.37
CA LEU A 91 0.12 5.64 9.30
C LEU A 91 0.75 6.29 10.54
N LYS A 92 0.02 7.21 11.18
CA LYS A 92 0.47 7.87 12.41
C LYS A 92 0.59 6.92 13.61
N GLY A 93 -0.06 5.77 13.54
CA GLY A 93 0.03 4.73 14.55
C GLY A 93 1.22 3.77 14.37
N LEU A 94 2.02 3.91 13.31
CA LEU A 94 3.24 3.13 13.14
C LEU A 94 4.27 3.56 14.20
N PRO A 95 4.72 2.63 15.10
CA PRO A 95 5.64 2.98 16.15
C PRO A 95 7.04 3.30 15.64
N GLU A 96 7.79 4.04 16.40
CA GLU A 96 9.23 4.20 16.24
C GLU A 96 9.97 2.88 16.54
N GLY A 97 11.25 2.79 16.16
CA GLY A 97 12.09 1.61 16.43
C GLY A 97 12.00 0.52 15.37
N ASN A 98 11.27 0.75 14.29
CA ASN A 98 11.36 -0.01 13.04
C ASN A 98 11.76 0.92 11.91
N THR A 99 12.28 0.38 10.82
CA THR A 99 12.47 1.11 9.56
C THR A 99 11.35 0.75 8.59
N TYR A 100 10.88 1.74 7.84
CA TYR A 100 9.75 1.55 6.92
C TYR A 100 10.12 2.00 5.52
N ARG A 101 9.77 1.19 4.51
CA ARG A 101 9.74 1.59 3.10
C ARG A 101 8.30 1.64 2.66
N ILE A 102 7.79 2.84 2.41
CA ILE A 102 6.38 3.09 2.16
C ILE A 102 6.14 3.32 0.67
N LEU A 103 5.32 2.47 0.07
CA LEU A 103 4.75 2.67 -1.25
C LEU A 103 3.39 3.37 -1.06
N PHE A 104 3.32 4.66 -1.38
CA PHE A 104 2.14 5.47 -1.15
C PHE A 104 1.36 5.69 -2.45
N LEU A 105 0.19 5.08 -2.55
CA LEU A 105 -0.67 5.13 -3.74
C LEU A 105 -1.48 6.44 -3.78
N LEU A 106 -1.29 7.21 -4.84
CA LEU A 106 -2.08 8.39 -5.18
C LEU A 106 -3.06 8.05 -6.29
N ARG A 107 -4.27 8.55 -6.19
CA ARG A 107 -5.30 8.41 -7.20
C ARG A 107 -6.16 9.67 -7.26
N ASP A 108 -6.68 9.99 -8.44
CA ASP A 108 -7.63 11.08 -8.60
C ASP A 108 -8.79 10.93 -7.60
N LEU A 109 -9.11 12.03 -6.88
CA LEU A 109 -10.09 11.97 -5.79
C LEU A 109 -11.52 11.73 -6.28
N ASP A 110 -11.87 12.15 -7.51
CA ASP A 110 -13.17 11.85 -8.09
C ASP A 110 -13.30 10.34 -8.35
N GLU A 111 -12.23 9.70 -8.83
CA GLU A 111 -12.21 8.26 -9.04
C GLU A 111 -12.24 7.48 -7.71
N VAL A 112 -11.55 7.97 -6.68
CA VAL A 112 -11.60 7.39 -5.32
C VAL A 112 -13.03 7.44 -4.80
N LEU A 113 -13.69 8.61 -4.83
CA LEU A 113 -15.04 8.79 -4.33
C LEU A 113 -16.05 7.97 -5.11
N ALA A 114 -15.98 7.96 -6.44
CA ALA A 114 -16.83 7.12 -7.28
C ALA A 114 -16.70 5.63 -6.94
N SER A 115 -15.46 5.17 -6.67
CA SER A 115 -15.21 3.78 -6.28
C SER A 115 -15.73 3.47 -4.87
N GLN A 116 -15.60 4.40 -3.93
CA GLN A 116 -16.13 4.25 -2.57
C GLN A 116 -17.67 4.21 -2.59
N LYS A 117 -18.31 5.13 -3.32
CA LYS A 117 -19.76 5.19 -3.44
C LYS A 117 -20.34 3.87 -3.96
N LYS A 118 -19.79 3.34 -5.05
CA LYS A 118 -20.20 2.02 -5.57
C LYS A 118 -20.04 0.89 -4.56
N MET A 119 -18.96 0.90 -3.77
CA MET A 119 -18.76 -0.09 -2.72
C MET A 119 -19.80 0.04 -1.60
N MET A 120 -20.09 1.27 -1.16
CA MET A 120 -21.11 1.56 -0.13
C MET A 120 -22.51 1.14 -0.60
N GLU A 121 -22.89 1.50 -1.84
CA GLU A 121 -24.16 1.10 -2.46
C GLU A 121 -24.36 -0.43 -2.45
N ARG A 122 -23.31 -1.20 -2.80
CA ARG A 122 -23.38 -2.67 -2.76
C ARG A 122 -23.52 -3.25 -1.35
N ARG A 123 -23.08 -2.51 -0.33
CA ARG A 123 -23.23 -2.88 1.09
C ARG A 123 -24.53 -2.38 1.71
N GLY A 124 -25.34 -1.62 0.96
CA GLY A 124 -26.51 -0.97 1.49
C GLY A 124 -26.20 0.18 2.44
N GLU A 125 -24.98 0.71 2.40
CA GLU A 125 -24.53 1.84 3.20
C GLU A 125 -24.87 3.16 2.47
N LYS A 126 -25.20 4.21 3.21
CA LYS A 126 -25.48 5.54 2.63
C LYS A 126 -24.23 6.39 2.60
N HIS A 127 -24.07 7.14 1.53
CA HIS A 127 -23.05 8.19 1.42
C HIS A 127 -23.67 9.49 1.94
N GLU A 128 -23.33 9.86 3.18
CA GLU A 128 -23.97 11.00 3.88
C GLU A 128 -23.26 12.34 3.63
N VAL A 129 -21.95 12.29 3.28
CA VAL A 129 -21.13 13.50 3.12
C VAL A 129 -21.06 13.88 1.64
N PRO A 130 -21.34 15.16 1.27
CA PRO A 130 -21.21 15.63 -0.11
C PRO A 130 -19.78 15.43 -0.66
N ASP A 131 -19.68 15.06 -1.94
CA ASP A 131 -18.40 14.73 -2.60
C ASP A 131 -17.38 15.88 -2.47
N ASP A 132 -17.79 17.13 -2.66
CA ASP A 132 -16.88 18.29 -2.56
C ASP A 132 -16.36 18.50 -1.13
N GLN A 133 -17.15 18.19 -0.13
CA GLN A 133 -16.70 18.24 1.26
C GLN A 133 -15.72 17.09 1.52
N MET A 134 -16.01 15.89 1.05
CA MET A 134 -15.13 14.75 1.22
C MET A 134 -13.80 14.96 0.48
N LYS A 135 -13.81 15.56 -0.71
CA LYS A 135 -12.57 15.94 -1.43
C LYS A 135 -11.70 16.90 -0.62
N ARG A 136 -12.29 17.89 0.03
CA ARG A 136 -11.53 18.80 0.91
C ARG A 136 -10.90 18.04 2.05
N ILE A 137 -11.67 17.20 2.75
CA ILE A 137 -11.17 16.36 3.85
C ILE A 137 -9.99 15.48 3.36
N TYR A 138 -10.10 14.85 2.20
CA TYR A 138 -9.04 14.00 1.67
C TYR A 138 -7.79 14.81 1.24
N ARG A 139 -7.94 15.99 0.64
CA ARG A 139 -6.79 16.86 0.33
C ARG A 139 -6.05 17.26 1.59
N ASP A 140 -6.76 17.74 2.60
CA ASP A 140 -6.16 18.16 3.87
C ASP A 140 -5.49 16.97 4.57
N HIS A 141 -6.11 15.80 4.54
CA HIS A 141 -5.53 14.56 5.06
C HIS A 141 -4.23 14.19 4.33
N LEU A 142 -4.22 14.20 3.00
CA LEU A 142 -3.03 13.85 2.20
C LEU A 142 -1.87 14.82 2.46
N VAL A 143 -2.14 16.13 2.57
CA VAL A 143 -1.14 17.15 2.94
C VAL A 143 -0.56 16.87 4.33
N ASN A 144 -1.43 16.57 5.30
CA ASN A 144 -1.00 16.28 6.67
C ASN A 144 -0.18 14.97 6.77
N VAL A 145 -0.54 13.94 5.99
CA VAL A 145 0.20 12.68 5.93
C VAL A 145 1.55 12.88 5.27
N ASP A 146 1.61 13.60 4.15
CA ASP A 146 2.86 13.91 3.45
C ASP A 146 3.83 14.66 4.37
N SER A 147 3.36 15.71 5.05
CA SER A 147 4.15 16.45 6.03
C SER A 147 4.64 15.56 7.17
N TYR A 148 3.79 14.68 7.69
CA TYR A 148 4.15 13.74 8.74
C TYR A 148 5.26 12.78 8.29
N LEU A 149 5.11 12.18 7.11
CA LEU A 149 6.07 11.20 6.59
C LEU A 149 7.43 11.85 6.28
N LYS A 150 7.45 13.08 5.75
CA LYS A 150 8.69 13.82 5.49
C LYS A 150 9.50 14.13 6.74
N ASN A 151 8.84 14.21 7.90
CA ASN A 151 9.49 14.50 9.18
C ASN A 151 9.84 13.23 9.97
N ARG A 152 9.61 12.02 9.41
CA ARG A 152 9.97 10.76 10.06
C ARG A 152 11.31 10.21 9.54
N PRO A 153 12.36 10.19 10.36
CA PRO A 153 13.69 9.73 9.91
C PRO A 153 13.77 8.22 9.67
N ASP A 154 12.84 7.45 10.24
CA ASP A 154 12.74 5.99 10.13
C ASP A 154 11.95 5.54 8.88
N THR A 155 11.53 6.46 8.01
CA THR A 155 10.73 6.15 6.83
C THR A 155 11.38 6.64 5.54
N ALA A 156 11.34 5.78 4.51
CA ALA A 156 11.52 6.19 3.13
C ALA A 156 10.19 6.02 2.38
N VAL A 157 9.81 7.00 1.57
CA VAL A 157 8.51 7.01 0.88
C VAL A 157 8.70 7.13 -0.62
N LYS A 158 8.01 6.26 -1.38
CA LYS A 158 7.84 6.36 -2.83
C LYS A 158 6.37 6.55 -3.14
N TYR A 159 6.04 7.67 -3.78
CA TYR A 159 4.68 7.95 -4.26
C TYR A 159 4.46 7.27 -5.61
N LEU A 160 3.32 6.58 -5.75
CA LEU A 160 2.94 5.84 -6.94
C LEU A 160 1.59 6.34 -7.44
N GLU A 161 1.55 6.86 -8.66
CA GLU A 161 0.29 7.24 -9.30
C GLU A 161 -0.46 6.00 -9.77
N PHE A 162 -1.71 5.82 -9.34
CA PHE A 162 -2.51 4.64 -9.71
C PHE A 162 -2.63 4.46 -11.23
N ARG A 163 -2.69 5.55 -11.98
CA ARG A 163 -2.72 5.49 -13.45
C ARG A 163 -1.46 4.84 -14.00
N SER A 164 -0.29 5.18 -13.48
CA SER A 164 0.99 4.58 -13.88
C SER A 164 1.05 3.09 -13.56
N VAL A 165 0.41 2.63 -12.46
CA VAL A 165 0.29 1.19 -12.16
C VAL A 165 -0.41 0.45 -13.29
N ILE A 166 -1.38 1.09 -13.95
CA ILE A 166 -2.19 0.46 -15.00
C ILE A 166 -1.54 0.58 -16.39
N THR A 167 -0.93 1.72 -16.69
CA THR A 167 -0.44 2.04 -18.05
C THR A 167 1.03 1.74 -18.29
N GLY A 168 1.82 1.64 -17.21
CA GLY A 168 3.26 1.41 -17.23
C GLY A 168 3.67 0.45 -16.11
N ALA A 169 2.98 -0.69 -16.01
CA ALA A 169 3.16 -1.64 -14.91
C ALA A 169 4.60 -2.18 -14.82
N ARG A 170 5.25 -2.41 -15.97
CA ARG A 170 6.62 -2.95 -16.03
C ARG A 170 7.63 -1.94 -15.52
N GLU A 171 7.57 -0.71 -16.01
CA GLU A 171 8.45 0.40 -15.58
C GLU A 171 8.29 0.65 -14.09
N LEU A 172 7.04 0.69 -13.63
CA LEU A 172 6.74 0.87 -12.21
C LEU A 172 7.24 -0.30 -11.35
N ALA A 173 7.17 -1.55 -11.85
CA ALA A 173 7.71 -2.70 -11.14
C ALA A 173 9.23 -2.59 -10.97
N HIS A 174 9.97 -2.13 -12.00
CA HIS A 174 11.40 -1.83 -11.89
C HIS A 174 11.68 -0.73 -10.85
N GLU A 175 10.90 0.33 -10.85
CA GLU A 175 11.03 1.41 -9.88
C GLU A 175 10.77 0.96 -8.43
N ILE A 176 9.75 0.12 -8.24
CA ILE A 176 9.43 -0.47 -6.92
C ILE A 176 10.57 -1.38 -6.48
N LYS A 177 11.05 -2.27 -7.35
CA LYS A 177 12.18 -3.17 -7.07
C LYS A 177 13.41 -2.38 -6.61
N ALA A 178 13.76 -1.32 -7.36
CA ALA A 178 14.90 -0.47 -7.04
C ALA A 178 14.72 0.29 -5.70
N PHE A 179 13.53 0.84 -5.45
CA PHE A 179 13.23 1.54 -4.20
C PHE A 179 13.24 0.63 -2.98
N LEU A 180 12.71 -0.58 -3.13
CA LEU A 180 12.67 -1.55 -2.02
C LEU A 180 14.03 -2.23 -1.79
N GLU A 181 14.96 -2.17 -2.78
CA GLU A 181 16.25 -2.88 -2.75
C GLU A 181 16.07 -4.39 -2.54
N LEU A 182 15.02 -4.95 -3.12
CA LEU A 182 14.68 -6.37 -3.03
C LEU A 182 14.76 -7.02 -4.41
N ASP A 183 15.11 -8.30 -4.45
CA ASP A 183 15.12 -9.06 -5.70
C ASP A 183 13.72 -9.58 -6.03
N LEU A 184 12.89 -8.70 -6.61
CA LEU A 184 11.52 -9.01 -7.01
C LEU A 184 11.48 -9.43 -8.49
N ASP A 185 10.58 -10.35 -8.80
CA ASP A 185 10.28 -10.78 -10.16
C ASP A 185 9.36 -9.76 -10.86
N VAL A 186 9.97 -8.93 -11.71
CA VAL A 186 9.28 -7.84 -12.43
C VAL A 186 8.22 -8.37 -13.40
N ASP A 187 8.48 -9.50 -14.07
CA ASP A 187 7.53 -10.07 -15.04
C ASP A 187 6.27 -10.55 -14.34
N ARG A 188 6.40 -11.17 -13.18
CA ARG A 188 5.27 -11.58 -12.34
C ARG A 188 4.55 -10.38 -11.72
N MET A 189 5.29 -9.35 -11.32
CA MET A 189 4.68 -8.09 -10.84
C MET A 189 3.81 -7.44 -11.91
N GLU A 190 4.31 -7.33 -13.14
CA GLU A 190 3.56 -6.79 -14.28
C GLU A 190 2.31 -7.62 -14.56
N ALA A 191 2.44 -8.94 -14.63
CA ALA A 191 1.31 -9.86 -14.87
C ALA A 191 0.24 -9.81 -13.78
N ALA A 192 0.58 -9.34 -12.57
CA ALA A 192 -0.38 -9.15 -11.48
C ALA A 192 -1.35 -8.00 -11.74
N VAL A 193 -1.01 -7.05 -12.62
CA VAL A 193 -1.85 -5.88 -12.90
C VAL A 193 -2.99 -6.26 -13.84
N ASP A 194 -4.23 -6.07 -13.38
CA ASP A 194 -5.43 -6.25 -14.19
C ASP A 194 -6.05 -4.89 -14.53
N ALA A 195 -5.84 -4.44 -15.75
CA ALA A 195 -6.37 -3.19 -16.27
C ALA A 195 -7.91 -3.12 -16.25
N ASN A 196 -8.61 -4.28 -16.24
CA ASN A 196 -10.07 -4.33 -16.18
C ASN A 196 -10.60 -3.91 -14.79
N LEU A 197 -9.76 -3.90 -13.76
CA LEU A 197 -10.11 -3.39 -12.44
C LEU A 197 -10.13 -1.85 -12.38
N TYR A 198 -9.62 -1.16 -13.40
CA TYR A 198 -9.72 0.30 -13.53
C TYR A 198 -11.09 0.70 -14.12
N ARG A 199 -12.14 0.50 -13.34
CA ARG A 199 -13.55 0.66 -13.77
C ARG A 199 -14.09 2.09 -13.65
N ASN A 200 -13.49 2.94 -12.83
CA ASN A 200 -13.94 4.30 -12.54
C ASN A 200 -12.93 5.29 -13.12
N ARG A 201 -12.87 5.35 -14.46
CA ARG A 201 -12.00 6.28 -15.19
C ARG A 201 -12.67 7.63 -15.29
N ARG A 202 -11.89 8.69 -15.15
CA ARG A 202 -12.30 10.01 -15.62
C ARG A 202 -12.23 10.00 -17.15
N PRO A 203 -13.25 10.56 -17.84
CA PRO A 203 -13.22 10.68 -19.30
C PRO A 203 -12.06 11.55 -19.79
#